data_567487231a6659376d0a1ca33d8b4dac
#
_entry.id   567487231a6659376d0a1ca33d8b4dac
#
_cell.length_a   1.000
_cell.length_b   1.000
_cell.length_c   1.000
_cell.angle_alpha   90.00
_cell.angle_beta   90.00
_cell.angle_gamma   90.00
#
_symmetry.space_group_name_H-M   'P 1'
#
loop_
_entity.id
_entity.type
_entity.pdbx_description
1 polymer ?
#
loop_
_entity_poly.entity_id
_entity_poly.type
_entity_poly.pdbx_seq_one_letter_code
_entity_poly.pdbx_strand_id
1 'polypeptide(L)'
;MKRFGIDVSEHNGIIDWKAIKRAGVEFSIIRSSYGHFVEDQQFRRNVKECERYKIPYGLYHYSYVANHAQMKEEAEGFLRQCRSCKPAYPCFIDMEDADGWKARHGVSDAMNIETVYYTCDTLEKAGYYPGVYANLDWLEHRINSPRLDRFDKWVAQWASKITYDKPYGMWQFSDKGTINGYRGWLDFDYAYKDYPKIIKEKGFNGFSKDDGNSSKPEKPKPYLRYHVGDHVHYSGLWTQSNGGNWYPLSSLRVKEGTITKVIKTAQHPYLIEHNIGWANNKVIEDAQKPSIHFHVGELVRFDGLWTASDGGIWYSKDQLLIKSGRITKVIKGAKHPFLINNGLGWASAAVLHHI
;
A
#
# COMPACT_ATOMS: atom_id res chain seq x y z
N MET A 1 11.93 3.71 24.33
CA MET A 1 10.95 4.63 23.69
C MET A 1 9.60 3.98 23.82
N LYS A 2 8.52 4.71 24.17
CA LYS A 2 7.16 4.16 24.27
C LYS A 2 6.28 4.92 23.31
N ARG A 3 5.64 4.22 22.35
CA ARG A 3 4.74 4.80 21.34
C ARG A 3 3.33 4.29 21.57
N PHE A 4 2.34 5.15 21.40
CA PHE A 4 0.93 4.82 21.55
C PHE A 4 0.33 4.45 20.18
N GLY A 5 -0.39 3.34 20.13
CA GLY A 5 -1.05 2.84 18.93
C GLY A 5 -2.39 2.19 19.20
N ILE A 6 -2.99 1.70 18.14
CA ILE A 6 -4.24 0.95 18.15
C ILE A 6 -4.11 -0.26 17.23
N ASP A 7 -4.82 -1.34 17.53
CA ASP A 7 -5.04 -2.38 16.54
C ASP A 7 -6.50 -2.38 16.09
N VAL A 8 -6.72 -2.83 14.84
CA VAL A 8 -8.02 -2.68 14.18
C VAL A 8 -8.32 -3.81 13.21
N SER A 9 -9.62 -4.09 13.06
CA SER A 9 -10.17 -5.03 12.11
C SER A 9 -11.46 -4.51 11.49
N GLU A 10 -12.12 -5.32 10.66
CA GLU A 10 -13.45 -5.03 10.12
C GLU A 10 -14.51 -4.81 11.20
N HIS A 11 -14.32 -5.36 12.41
CA HIS A 11 -15.24 -5.17 13.54
C HIS A 11 -15.30 -3.71 14.01
N ASN A 12 -14.25 -2.94 13.76
CA ASN A 12 -14.24 -1.50 14.05
C ASN A 12 -14.94 -0.66 12.98
N GLY A 13 -15.40 -1.27 11.87
CA GLY A 13 -16.08 -0.58 10.78
C GLY A 13 -15.20 0.47 10.09
N ILE A 14 -15.81 1.57 9.71
CA ILE A 14 -15.14 2.66 8.99
C ILE A 14 -14.51 3.65 9.97
N ILE A 15 -13.18 3.69 10.01
CA ILE A 15 -12.40 4.58 10.89
C ILE A 15 -12.08 5.89 10.17
N ASP A 16 -12.24 7.03 10.86
CA ASP A 16 -11.68 8.32 10.42
C ASP A 16 -10.21 8.43 10.82
N TRP A 17 -9.34 7.93 9.96
CA TRP A 17 -7.89 7.92 10.20
C TRP A 17 -7.27 9.32 10.34
N LYS A 18 -7.92 10.35 9.79
CA LYS A 18 -7.49 11.73 9.99
C LYS A 18 -7.73 12.19 11.43
N ALA A 19 -8.89 11.85 11.98
CA ALA A 19 -9.23 12.13 13.38
C ALA A 19 -8.33 11.32 14.33
N ILE A 20 -8.15 10.02 14.07
CA ILE A 20 -7.27 9.12 14.83
C ILE A 20 -5.83 9.66 14.88
N LYS A 21 -5.29 10.11 13.75
CA LYS A 21 -3.95 10.76 13.72
C LYS A 21 -3.87 12.01 14.57
N ARG A 22 -4.91 12.86 14.53
CA ARG A 22 -4.99 14.09 15.36
C ARG A 22 -5.11 13.80 16.85
N ALA A 23 -5.71 12.67 17.20
CA ALA A 23 -5.87 12.22 18.58
C ALA A 23 -4.58 11.62 19.17
N GLY A 24 -3.47 11.58 18.41
CA GLY A 24 -2.16 11.21 18.91
C GLY A 24 -1.76 9.77 18.66
N VAL A 25 -2.51 8.98 17.87
CA VAL A 25 -2.10 7.64 17.47
C VAL A 25 -0.86 7.71 16.59
N GLU A 26 0.20 7.02 17.03
CA GLU A 26 1.50 7.01 16.37
C GLU A 26 1.68 5.83 15.42
N PHE A 27 0.98 4.71 15.65
CA PHE A 27 0.99 3.52 14.79
C PHE A 27 -0.33 2.74 14.86
N SER A 28 -0.51 1.81 13.94
CA SER A 28 -1.61 0.85 14.00
C SER A 28 -1.15 -0.55 13.61
N ILE A 29 -1.80 -1.59 14.18
CA ILE A 29 -1.69 -2.97 13.68
C ILE A 29 -3.03 -3.33 13.04
N ILE A 30 -3.01 -3.78 11.79
CA ILE A 30 -4.20 -3.95 10.97
C ILE A 30 -4.42 -5.44 10.71
N ARG A 31 -5.62 -5.95 11.00
CA ARG A 31 -5.98 -7.31 10.60
C ARG A 31 -5.99 -7.40 9.07
N SER A 32 -5.15 -8.27 8.55
CA SER A 32 -5.12 -8.52 7.11
C SER A 32 -6.07 -9.62 6.67
N SER A 33 -6.22 -10.64 7.52
CA SER A 33 -7.01 -11.83 7.22
C SER A 33 -7.23 -12.68 8.47
N TYR A 34 -8.08 -13.68 8.34
CA TYR A 34 -8.31 -14.71 9.36
C TYR A 34 -8.64 -16.05 8.72
N GLY A 35 -8.34 -17.14 9.45
CA GLY A 35 -8.66 -18.52 9.07
C GLY A 35 -8.20 -18.87 7.66
N HIS A 36 -8.99 -19.69 6.96
CA HIS A 36 -8.71 -20.14 5.61
C HIS A 36 -8.75 -19.00 4.58
N PHE A 37 -7.94 -17.96 4.79
CA PHE A 37 -7.75 -16.90 3.82
C PHE A 37 -8.95 -15.99 3.57
N VAL A 38 -9.72 -15.69 4.60
CA VAL A 38 -10.71 -14.62 4.51
C VAL A 38 -9.96 -13.29 4.69
N GLU A 39 -9.86 -12.48 3.64
CA GLU A 39 -9.33 -11.12 3.75
C GLU A 39 -10.29 -10.29 4.60
N ASP A 40 -9.75 -9.55 5.57
CA ASP A 40 -10.52 -8.61 6.38
C ASP A 40 -11.11 -7.50 5.50
N GLN A 41 -12.41 -7.25 5.60
CA GLN A 41 -13.13 -6.33 4.72
C GLN A 41 -12.61 -4.90 4.76
N GLN A 42 -11.99 -4.47 5.85
CA GLN A 42 -11.42 -3.13 6.00
C GLN A 42 -9.91 -3.09 5.74
N PHE A 43 -9.25 -4.22 5.54
CA PHE A 43 -7.80 -4.31 5.37
C PHE A 43 -7.25 -3.31 4.34
N ARG A 44 -7.71 -3.40 3.09
CA ARG A 44 -7.20 -2.56 1.99
C ARG A 44 -7.43 -1.08 2.24
N ARG A 45 -8.59 -0.76 2.82
CA ARG A 45 -8.94 0.62 3.17
C ARG A 45 -8.03 1.13 4.29
N ASN A 46 -7.87 0.37 5.37
CA ASN A 46 -7.08 0.77 6.52
C ASN A 46 -5.61 0.98 6.15
N VAL A 47 -5.00 0.07 5.37
CA VAL A 47 -3.65 0.24 4.82
C VAL A 47 -3.53 1.53 4.01
N LYS A 48 -4.41 1.75 3.05
CA LYS A 48 -4.41 2.95 2.19
C LYS A 48 -4.52 4.25 2.98
N GLU A 49 -5.38 4.29 3.99
CA GLU A 49 -5.57 5.48 4.81
C GLU A 49 -4.40 5.68 5.79
N CYS A 50 -3.83 4.63 6.37
CA CYS A 50 -2.60 4.72 7.16
C CYS A 50 -1.45 5.30 6.33
N GLU A 51 -1.27 4.85 5.09
CA GLU A 51 -0.27 5.40 4.17
C GLU A 51 -0.56 6.87 3.84
N ARG A 52 -1.83 7.20 3.56
CA ARG A 52 -2.27 8.57 3.28
C ARG A 52 -1.96 9.55 4.40
N TYR A 53 -2.23 9.15 5.65
CA TYR A 53 -2.01 9.99 6.83
C TYR A 53 -0.66 9.78 7.49
N LYS A 54 0.23 8.97 6.89
CA LYS A 54 1.57 8.66 7.40
C LYS A 54 1.52 8.11 8.83
N ILE A 55 0.62 7.19 9.07
CA ILE A 55 0.57 6.38 10.28
C ILE A 55 1.33 5.09 9.96
N PRO A 56 2.49 4.84 10.57
CA PRO A 56 3.18 3.57 10.41
C PRO A 56 2.28 2.43 10.87
N TYR A 57 2.29 1.31 10.14
CA TYR A 57 1.43 0.18 10.46
C TYR A 57 2.18 -1.14 10.40
N GLY A 58 1.66 -2.12 11.13
CA GLY A 58 1.94 -3.54 11.02
C GLY A 58 0.71 -4.31 10.59
N LEU A 59 0.85 -5.62 10.47
CA LEU A 59 -0.25 -6.49 10.08
C LEU A 59 -0.45 -7.59 11.11
N TYR A 60 -1.68 -8.13 11.20
CA TYR A 60 -1.91 -9.39 11.87
C TYR A 60 -2.85 -10.31 11.09
N HIS A 61 -2.72 -11.61 11.33
CA HIS A 61 -3.57 -12.68 10.83
C HIS A 61 -4.07 -13.51 12.01
N TYR A 62 -5.40 -13.61 12.16
CA TYR A 62 -6.04 -14.42 13.19
C TYR A 62 -6.12 -15.88 12.73
N SER A 63 -5.48 -16.80 13.46
CA SER A 63 -5.34 -18.19 13.05
C SER A 63 -6.48 -19.11 13.52
N TYR A 64 -7.03 -19.89 12.58
CA TYR A 64 -7.97 -20.98 12.83
C TYR A 64 -7.39 -22.35 12.45
N VAL A 65 -6.09 -22.54 12.61
CA VAL A 65 -5.40 -23.79 12.27
C VAL A 65 -5.76 -24.91 13.23
N ALA A 66 -6.17 -26.06 12.68
CA ALA A 66 -6.37 -27.31 13.42
C ALA A 66 -5.50 -28.47 12.90
N ASN A 67 -4.81 -28.31 11.77
CA ASN A 67 -3.95 -29.33 11.16
C ASN A 67 -2.86 -28.72 10.27
N HIS A 68 -1.87 -29.52 9.89
CA HIS A 68 -0.71 -29.08 9.13
C HIS A 68 -1.04 -28.55 7.71
N ALA A 69 -2.11 -29.00 7.07
CA ALA A 69 -2.50 -28.50 5.77
C ALA A 69 -2.99 -27.04 5.89
N GLN A 70 -3.88 -26.78 6.84
CA GLN A 70 -4.37 -25.45 7.16
C GLN A 70 -3.24 -24.51 7.61
N MET A 71 -2.30 -25.01 8.41
CA MET A 71 -1.12 -24.24 8.84
C MET A 71 -0.32 -23.71 7.64
N LYS A 72 -0.06 -24.54 6.64
CA LYS A 72 0.65 -24.13 5.43
C LYS A 72 -0.15 -23.10 4.64
N GLU A 73 -1.43 -23.36 4.45
CA GLU A 73 -2.34 -22.48 3.71
C GLU A 73 -2.45 -21.09 4.35
N GLU A 74 -2.66 -21.02 5.67
CA GLU A 74 -2.74 -19.75 6.39
C GLU A 74 -1.41 -18.99 6.36
N ALA A 75 -0.28 -19.67 6.56
CA ALA A 75 1.04 -19.03 6.54
C ALA A 75 1.39 -18.44 5.16
N GLU A 76 1.16 -19.21 4.08
CA GLU A 76 1.40 -18.74 2.71
C GLU A 76 0.52 -17.57 2.36
N GLY A 77 -0.69 -17.62 2.80
CA GLY A 77 -1.60 -16.60 2.55
C GLY A 77 -1.32 -15.32 3.32
N PHE A 78 -1.02 -15.40 4.60
CA PHE A 78 -0.59 -14.23 5.36
C PHE A 78 0.66 -13.60 4.70
N LEU A 79 1.60 -14.43 4.23
CA LEU A 79 2.74 -13.94 3.46
C LEU A 79 2.31 -13.18 2.18
N ARG A 80 1.27 -13.66 1.46
CA ARG A 80 0.72 -12.93 0.30
C ARG A 80 0.18 -11.57 0.69
N GLN A 81 -0.52 -11.46 1.84
CA GLN A 81 -1.01 -10.18 2.35
C GLN A 81 0.15 -9.24 2.72
N CYS A 82 1.16 -9.75 3.41
CA CYS A 82 2.36 -8.98 3.74
C CYS A 82 3.05 -8.41 2.49
N ARG A 83 3.13 -9.19 1.41
CA ARG A 83 3.71 -8.77 0.12
C ARG A 83 2.90 -7.70 -0.61
N SER A 84 1.65 -7.52 -0.27
CA SER A 84 0.76 -6.55 -0.94
C SER A 84 0.94 -5.11 -0.47
N CYS A 85 1.73 -4.87 0.58
CA CYS A 85 2.01 -3.56 1.17
C CYS A 85 3.40 -3.53 1.81
N LYS A 86 3.77 -2.42 2.46
CA LYS A 86 5.07 -2.25 3.13
C LYS A 86 4.86 -1.88 4.61
N PRO A 87 4.54 -2.83 5.49
CA PRO A 87 4.33 -2.55 6.90
C PRO A 87 5.63 -2.14 7.59
N ALA A 88 5.63 -0.98 8.25
CA ALA A 88 6.76 -0.47 9.01
C ALA A 88 6.81 -1.00 10.47
N TYR A 89 5.83 -1.81 10.84
CA TYR A 89 5.73 -2.57 12.08
C TYR A 89 5.72 -4.07 11.76
N PRO A 90 5.84 -4.96 12.76
CA PRO A 90 5.89 -6.41 12.51
C PRO A 90 4.63 -6.97 11.85
N CYS A 91 4.78 -8.19 11.31
CA CYS A 91 3.68 -9.03 10.85
C CYS A 91 3.43 -10.10 11.90
N PHE A 92 2.31 -10.01 12.62
CA PHE A 92 1.99 -10.88 13.74
C PHE A 92 1.06 -12.03 13.35
N ILE A 93 1.40 -13.25 13.74
CA ILE A 93 0.40 -14.31 13.86
C ILE A 93 -0.36 -14.09 15.18
N ASP A 94 -1.67 -13.98 15.08
CA ASP A 94 -2.57 -13.85 16.22
C ASP A 94 -3.03 -15.24 16.65
N MET A 95 -2.58 -15.66 17.84
CA MET A 95 -2.79 -16.98 18.39
C MET A 95 -3.58 -16.92 19.70
N GLU A 96 -4.88 -17.11 19.55
CA GLU A 96 -5.84 -17.10 20.64
C GLU A 96 -7.04 -18.02 20.32
N ASP A 97 -8.02 -18.07 21.19
CA ASP A 97 -9.27 -18.83 21.02
C ASP A 97 -10.46 -18.05 21.60
N ALA A 98 -10.60 -16.77 21.20
CA ALA A 98 -11.61 -15.87 21.74
C ALA A 98 -13.06 -16.37 21.56
N ASP A 99 -13.30 -17.12 20.50
CA ASP A 99 -14.61 -17.71 20.17
C ASP A 99 -14.74 -19.20 20.57
N GLY A 100 -13.70 -19.80 21.19
CA GLY A 100 -13.68 -21.20 21.58
C GLY A 100 -13.61 -22.18 20.42
N TRP A 101 -13.26 -21.73 19.22
CA TRP A 101 -13.22 -22.59 18.03
C TRP A 101 -12.14 -23.68 18.14
N LYS A 102 -10.91 -23.31 18.56
CA LYS A 102 -9.80 -24.27 18.72
C LYS A 102 -10.11 -25.33 19.77
N ALA A 103 -10.69 -24.91 20.88
CA ALA A 103 -11.11 -25.84 21.94
C ALA A 103 -12.16 -26.84 21.43
N ARG A 104 -13.19 -26.36 20.69
CA ARG A 104 -14.22 -27.24 20.10
C ARG A 104 -13.68 -28.20 19.05
N HIS A 105 -12.57 -27.88 18.40
CA HIS A 105 -11.91 -28.74 17.40
C HIS A 105 -10.75 -29.56 17.98
N GLY A 106 -10.54 -29.54 19.29
CA GLY A 106 -9.51 -30.32 19.96
C GLY A 106 -8.08 -29.96 19.55
N VAL A 107 -7.83 -28.69 19.22
CA VAL A 107 -6.50 -28.24 18.80
C VAL A 107 -5.55 -28.27 19.98
N SER A 108 -4.47 -29.04 19.85
CA SER A 108 -3.47 -29.20 20.91
C SER A 108 -2.52 -27.98 20.99
N ASP A 109 -1.94 -27.78 22.18
CA ASP A 109 -0.89 -26.78 22.39
C ASP A 109 0.34 -27.02 21.48
N ALA A 110 0.68 -28.29 21.23
CA ALA A 110 1.73 -28.65 20.28
C ALA A 110 1.42 -28.12 18.85
N MET A 111 0.16 -28.24 18.39
CA MET A 111 -0.27 -27.70 17.09
C MET A 111 -0.24 -26.17 17.07
N ASN A 112 -0.64 -25.52 18.16
CA ASN A 112 -0.55 -24.06 18.31
C ASN A 112 0.90 -23.57 18.23
N ILE A 113 1.82 -24.21 18.98
CA ILE A 113 3.26 -23.92 18.96
C ILE A 113 3.83 -24.08 17.56
N GLU A 114 3.49 -25.19 16.88
CA GLU A 114 3.97 -25.46 15.53
C GLU A 114 3.43 -24.44 14.52
N THR A 115 2.17 -24.05 14.65
CA THR A 115 1.54 -23.03 13.79
C THR A 115 2.25 -21.68 13.93
N VAL A 116 2.50 -21.22 15.16
CA VAL A 116 3.25 -19.99 15.40
C VAL A 116 4.66 -20.09 14.81
N TYR A 117 5.35 -21.19 15.10
CA TYR A 117 6.71 -21.39 14.59
C TYR A 117 6.76 -21.38 13.06
N TYR A 118 5.91 -22.17 12.42
CA TYR A 118 5.89 -22.31 10.96
C TYR A 118 5.55 -21.00 10.27
N THR A 119 4.54 -20.27 10.75
CA THR A 119 4.14 -18.99 10.19
C THR A 119 5.24 -17.94 10.34
N CYS A 120 5.80 -17.78 11.54
CA CYS A 120 6.87 -16.83 11.78
C CYS A 120 8.15 -17.19 10.99
N ASP A 121 8.52 -18.46 10.91
CA ASP A 121 9.68 -18.92 10.12
C ASP A 121 9.48 -18.69 8.61
N THR A 122 8.26 -18.89 8.11
CA THR A 122 7.89 -18.59 6.71
C THR A 122 8.03 -17.10 6.40
N LEU A 123 7.53 -16.24 7.28
CA LEU A 123 7.66 -14.78 7.14
C LEU A 123 9.12 -14.34 7.21
N GLU A 124 9.87 -14.85 8.19
CA GLU A 124 11.28 -14.49 8.38
C GLU A 124 12.15 -14.90 7.18
N LYS A 125 11.97 -16.13 6.65
CA LYS A 125 12.64 -16.60 5.43
C LYS A 125 12.30 -15.76 4.20
N ALA A 126 11.13 -15.16 4.18
CA ALA A 126 10.71 -14.28 3.11
C ALA A 126 11.16 -12.80 3.31
N GLY A 127 11.93 -12.52 4.37
CA GLY A 127 12.46 -11.18 4.66
C GLY A 127 11.46 -10.26 5.40
N TYR A 128 10.47 -10.83 6.08
CA TYR A 128 9.56 -10.07 6.94
C TYR A 128 9.98 -10.14 8.40
N TYR A 129 9.61 -9.13 9.19
CA TYR A 129 9.82 -9.11 10.63
C TYR A 129 8.61 -9.75 11.33
N PRO A 130 8.70 -11.01 11.75
CA PRO A 130 7.57 -11.72 12.35
C PRO A 130 7.45 -11.47 13.84
N GLY A 131 6.24 -11.67 14.35
CA GLY A 131 5.96 -11.74 15.77
C GLY A 131 4.72 -12.58 16.05
N VAL A 132 4.45 -12.81 17.32
CA VAL A 132 3.24 -13.47 17.80
C VAL A 132 2.47 -12.57 18.74
N TYR A 133 1.17 -12.43 18.48
CA TYR A 133 0.22 -11.89 19.44
C TYR A 133 -0.47 -13.02 20.15
N ALA A 134 -0.56 -12.90 21.47
CA ALA A 134 -1.42 -13.73 22.31
C ALA A 134 -1.63 -13.04 23.67
N ASN A 135 -2.67 -13.46 24.39
CA ASN A 135 -2.84 -13.03 25.77
C ASN A 135 -1.82 -13.70 26.71
N LEU A 136 -1.74 -13.19 27.94
CA LEU A 136 -0.78 -13.64 28.94
C LEU A 136 -0.86 -15.15 29.19
N ASP A 137 -2.07 -15.70 29.39
CA ASP A 137 -2.28 -17.13 29.63
C ASP A 137 -1.74 -18.00 28.48
N TRP A 138 -2.00 -17.61 27.23
CA TRP A 138 -1.49 -18.34 26.08
C TRP A 138 0.03 -18.31 25.98
N LEU A 139 0.66 -17.16 26.24
CA LEU A 139 2.11 -17.00 26.19
C LEU A 139 2.81 -17.80 27.31
N GLU A 140 2.19 -17.90 28.48
CA GLU A 140 2.76 -18.60 29.64
C GLU A 140 2.48 -20.11 29.65
N HIS A 141 1.38 -20.56 29.03
CA HIS A 141 0.95 -21.95 29.11
C HIS A 141 0.79 -22.63 27.75
N ARG A 142 -0.04 -22.07 26.83
CA ARG A 142 -0.47 -22.75 25.60
C ARG A 142 0.59 -22.75 24.50
N ILE A 143 1.36 -21.68 24.38
CA ILE A 143 2.44 -21.53 23.39
C ILE A 143 3.79 -21.22 24.03
N ASN A 144 3.97 -21.62 25.28
CA ASN A 144 5.23 -21.45 25.99
C ASN A 144 6.25 -22.48 25.49
N SER A 145 7.08 -22.08 24.53
CA SER A 145 8.10 -22.95 23.95
C SER A 145 9.37 -22.16 23.64
N PRO A 146 10.56 -22.68 23.99
CA PRO A 146 11.84 -22.06 23.63
C PRO A 146 12.02 -21.86 22.12
N ARG A 147 11.34 -22.66 21.29
CA ARG A 147 11.35 -22.50 19.82
C ARG A 147 10.81 -21.15 19.38
N LEU A 148 9.97 -20.51 20.19
CA LEU A 148 9.31 -19.25 19.89
C LEU A 148 10.02 -18.03 20.49
N ASP A 149 11.06 -18.21 21.34
CA ASP A 149 11.70 -17.12 22.06
C ASP A 149 12.38 -16.10 21.14
N ARG A 150 12.82 -16.54 19.96
CA ARG A 150 13.46 -15.67 18.96
C ARG A 150 12.49 -14.69 18.26
N PHE A 151 11.20 -14.99 18.28
CA PHE A 151 10.19 -14.13 17.64
C PHE A 151 9.70 -13.07 18.61
N ASP A 152 9.36 -11.90 18.08
CA ASP A 152 8.85 -10.81 18.90
C ASP A 152 7.47 -11.11 19.48
N LYS A 153 7.17 -10.52 20.63
CA LYS A 153 5.90 -10.73 21.33
C LYS A 153 5.09 -9.44 21.37
N TRP A 154 3.81 -9.56 21.03
CA TRP A 154 2.78 -8.58 21.29
C TRP A 154 1.83 -9.19 22.30
N VAL A 155 1.97 -8.76 23.54
CA VAL A 155 1.30 -9.34 24.72
C VAL A 155 -0.03 -8.65 24.93
N ALA A 156 -1.13 -9.38 24.96
CA ALA A 156 -2.41 -8.86 25.44
C ALA A 156 -2.55 -9.13 26.94
N GLN A 157 -2.60 -8.06 27.68
CA GLN A 157 -2.90 -8.08 29.11
C GLN A 157 -3.57 -6.75 29.50
N TRP A 158 -4.87 -6.76 29.65
CA TRP A 158 -5.66 -5.57 29.95
C TRP A 158 -5.56 -5.23 31.43
N ALA A 159 -4.56 -4.46 31.75
CA ALA A 159 -4.18 -4.12 33.13
C ALA A 159 -3.45 -2.76 33.17
N SER A 160 -3.30 -2.21 34.36
CA SER A 160 -2.50 -0.99 34.56
C SER A 160 -1.00 -1.24 34.46
N LYS A 161 -0.57 -2.49 34.57
CA LYS A 161 0.82 -2.94 34.53
C LYS A 161 0.90 -4.31 33.87
N ILE A 162 1.85 -4.46 32.94
CA ILE A 162 2.17 -5.77 32.38
C ILE A 162 2.99 -6.61 33.38
N THR A 163 2.67 -7.90 33.48
CA THR A 163 3.32 -8.86 34.35
C THR A 163 4.12 -9.95 33.63
N TYR A 164 3.99 -10.00 32.27
CA TYR A 164 4.78 -10.92 31.47
C TYR A 164 6.27 -10.65 31.66
N ASP A 165 7.04 -11.67 32.11
CA ASP A 165 8.41 -11.56 32.56
C ASP A 165 9.48 -11.83 31.49
N LYS A 166 9.05 -12.33 30.30
CA LYS A 166 9.94 -12.56 29.15
C LYS A 166 10.02 -11.34 28.22
N PRO A 167 11.01 -11.28 27.31
CA PRO A 167 11.14 -10.18 26.36
C PRO A 167 9.90 -10.02 25.46
N TYR A 168 9.42 -8.79 25.34
CA TYR A 168 8.33 -8.41 24.45
C TYR A 168 8.62 -7.06 23.80
N GLY A 169 7.97 -6.80 22.68
CA GLY A 169 8.11 -5.54 21.95
C GLY A 169 6.86 -4.68 21.96
N MET A 170 5.69 -5.30 22.14
CA MET A 170 4.40 -4.60 22.19
C MET A 170 3.52 -5.13 23.32
N TRP A 171 2.63 -4.27 23.78
CA TRP A 171 1.63 -4.56 24.81
C TRP A 171 0.28 -3.96 24.45
N GLN A 172 -0.74 -4.80 24.23
CA GLN A 172 -2.13 -4.40 24.18
C GLN A 172 -2.65 -4.30 25.62
N PHE A 173 -2.88 -3.08 26.09
CA PHE A 173 -3.16 -2.82 27.50
C PHE A 173 -4.64 -2.58 27.79
N SER A 174 -5.48 -2.43 26.75
CA SER A 174 -6.92 -2.23 26.87
C SER A 174 -7.64 -2.69 25.60
N ASP A 175 -8.80 -3.30 25.79
CA ASP A 175 -9.81 -3.64 24.76
C ASP A 175 -10.99 -2.65 24.73
N LYS A 176 -10.96 -1.61 25.57
CA LYS A 176 -12.05 -0.64 25.77
C LYS A 176 -11.57 0.80 25.72
N GLY A 177 -10.56 1.05 24.89
CA GLY A 177 -10.04 2.38 24.70
C GLY A 177 -11.05 3.30 24.00
N THR A 178 -11.11 4.56 24.42
CA THR A 178 -11.92 5.59 23.76
C THR A 178 -11.01 6.71 23.28
N ILE A 179 -11.24 7.18 22.07
CA ILE A 179 -10.42 8.21 21.44
C ILE A 179 -11.28 9.18 20.64
N ASN A 180 -10.90 10.44 20.64
CA ASN A 180 -11.62 11.45 19.86
C ASN A 180 -11.56 11.13 18.35
N GLY A 181 -12.74 11.09 17.71
CA GLY A 181 -12.85 10.78 16.29
C GLY A 181 -13.25 9.34 15.99
N TYR A 182 -13.46 8.52 17.01
CA TYR A 182 -14.03 7.20 16.86
C TYR A 182 -15.17 6.97 17.87
N ARG A 183 -16.27 6.38 17.40
CA ARG A 183 -17.41 5.99 18.25
C ARG A 183 -17.35 4.49 18.49
N GLY A 184 -17.08 4.12 19.72
CA GLY A 184 -16.93 2.72 20.15
C GLY A 184 -15.66 2.51 20.93
N TRP A 185 -15.32 1.26 21.13
CA TRP A 185 -14.08 0.84 21.79
C TRP A 185 -13.05 0.44 20.75
N LEU A 186 -11.80 0.76 21.06
CA LEU A 186 -10.62 0.38 20.31
C LEU A 186 -9.65 -0.34 21.24
N ASP A 187 -8.90 -1.26 20.66
CA ASP A 187 -7.77 -1.87 21.32
C ASP A 187 -6.60 -0.88 21.34
N PHE A 188 -6.04 -0.68 22.53
CA PHE A 188 -4.96 0.27 22.77
C PHE A 188 -3.65 -0.44 23.04
N ASP A 189 -2.60 0.02 22.37
CA ASP A 189 -1.28 -0.58 22.35
C ASP A 189 -0.16 0.36 22.76
N TYR A 190 0.89 -0.23 23.33
CA TYR A 190 2.19 0.39 23.43
C TYR A 190 3.23 -0.42 22.66
N ALA A 191 4.04 0.25 21.86
CA ALA A 191 5.27 -0.30 21.28
C ALA A 191 6.49 0.25 22.02
N TYR A 192 7.41 -0.64 22.40
CA TYR A 192 8.62 -0.31 23.15
C TYR A 192 9.89 -0.32 22.31
N LYS A 193 9.80 -0.86 21.07
CA LYS A 193 10.88 -0.88 20.08
C LYS A 193 10.61 0.17 18.99
N ASP A 194 11.67 0.71 18.41
CA ASP A 194 11.53 1.56 17.21
C ASP A 194 11.45 0.68 15.96
N TYR A 195 10.30 0.03 15.76
CA TYR A 195 10.09 -0.88 14.65
C TYR A 195 10.32 -0.23 13.28
N PRO A 196 9.83 0.98 13.00
CA PRO A 196 10.10 1.63 11.72
C PRO A 196 11.59 1.78 11.42
N LYS A 197 12.41 2.06 12.45
CA LYS A 197 13.85 2.13 12.31
C LYS A 197 14.46 0.74 12.07
N ILE A 198 14.14 -0.23 12.95
CA ILE A 198 14.67 -1.59 12.86
C ILE A 198 14.36 -2.24 11.51
N ILE A 199 13.10 -2.13 11.07
CA ILE A 199 12.62 -2.78 9.84
C ILE A 199 13.29 -2.17 8.61
N LYS A 200 13.40 -0.85 8.55
CA LYS A 200 14.04 -0.15 7.42
C LYS A 200 15.54 -0.38 7.37
N GLU A 201 16.26 -0.21 8.48
CA GLU A 201 17.71 -0.41 8.53
C GLU A 201 18.13 -1.84 8.17
N LYS A 202 17.31 -2.82 8.54
CA LYS A 202 17.58 -4.23 8.23
C LYS A 202 17.02 -4.69 6.88
N GLY A 203 16.22 -3.86 6.21
CA GLY A 203 15.60 -4.18 4.91
C GLY A 203 14.50 -5.24 5.01
N PHE A 204 13.77 -5.28 6.12
CA PHE A 204 12.62 -6.17 6.28
C PHE A 204 11.35 -5.60 5.62
N ASN A 205 10.30 -6.42 5.49
CA ASN A 205 8.96 -6.04 5.08
C ASN A 205 8.91 -5.34 3.71
N GLY A 206 9.82 -5.72 2.80
CA GLY A 206 9.92 -5.11 1.47
C GLY A 206 10.58 -3.73 1.43
N PHE A 207 11.16 -3.26 2.54
CA PHE A 207 12.07 -2.11 2.52
C PHE A 207 13.45 -2.53 2.01
N SER A 208 14.17 -1.60 1.37
CA SER A 208 15.59 -1.78 1.07
C SER A 208 16.44 -1.33 2.25
N LYS A 209 17.67 -1.86 2.39
CA LYS A 209 18.61 -1.40 3.45
C LYS A 209 18.96 0.09 3.30
N ASP A 210 18.82 0.64 2.10
CA ASP A 210 19.03 2.06 1.82
C ASP A 210 17.87 2.93 2.34
N ASP A 211 16.67 2.35 2.55
CA ASP A 211 15.53 3.05 3.13
C ASP A 211 15.77 3.44 4.61
N GLY A 212 16.74 2.78 5.30
CA GLY A 212 17.14 3.05 6.70
C GLY A 212 18.21 4.14 6.88
N ASN A 213 19.02 4.38 5.88
CA ASN A 213 20.18 5.29 5.97
C ASN A 213 19.89 6.71 5.46
N SER A 214 18.65 7.03 5.13
CA SER A 214 18.25 8.39 4.75
C SER A 214 17.98 9.26 5.97
N SER A 215 19.03 9.78 6.62
CA SER A 215 18.98 10.94 7.53
C SER A 215 18.69 12.26 6.81
N LYS A 216 18.27 12.22 5.55
CA LYS A 216 17.55 13.31 4.86
C LYS A 216 16.10 12.89 4.73
N PRO A 217 15.14 13.78 5.06
CA PRO A 217 13.75 13.52 4.74
C PRO A 217 13.68 13.23 3.23
N GLU A 218 13.34 12.01 2.86
CA GLU A 218 13.03 11.67 1.47
C GLU A 218 11.94 12.66 1.07
N LYS A 219 12.26 13.53 0.10
CA LYS A 219 11.24 14.39 -0.50
C LYS A 219 10.12 13.44 -0.91
N PRO A 220 8.88 13.68 -0.52
CA PRO A 220 7.77 12.79 -0.85
C PRO A 220 7.85 12.50 -2.33
N LYS A 221 7.86 11.22 -2.71
CA LYS A 221 7.79 10.82 -4.13
C LYS A 221 6.65 11.61 -4.73
N PRO A 222 6.84 12.38 -5.77
CA PRO A 222 5.82 13.28 -6.26
C PRO A 222 4.59 12.43 -6.60
N TYR A 223 3.50 12.65 -5.87
CA TYR A 223 2.21 12.09 -6.21
C TYR A 223 1.87 12.64 -7.60
N LEU A 224 1.92 11.76 -8.59
CA LEU A 224 1.65 12.14 -9.98
C LEU A 224 0.15 12.39 -10.12
N ARG A 225 -0.23 13.66 -10.10
CA ARG A 225 -1.61 14.10 -10.22
C ARG A 225 -2.07 14.10 -11.68
N TYR A 226 -1.10 14.29 -12.61
CA TYR A 226 -1.36 14.50 -14.03
C TYR A 226 -0.71 13.42 -14.89
N HIS A 227 -1.23 13.22 -16.11
CA HIS A 227 -0.83 12.16 -17.01
C HIS A 227 -0.44 12.73 -18.39
N VAL A 228 0.22 11.91 -19.20
CA VAL A 228 0.44 12.24 -20.62
C VAL A 228 -0.91 12.44 -21.30
N GLY A 229 -1.05 13.54 -22.03
CA GLY A 229 -2.27 13.94 -22.71
C GLY A 229 -3.11 14.98 -21.94
N ASP A 230 -2.87 15.19 -20.64
CA ASP A 230 -3.55 16.26 -19.91
C ASP A 230 -3.07 17.62 -20.43
N HIS A 231 -4.02 18.49 -20.81
CA HIS A 231 -3.74 19.88 -21.14
C HIS A 231 -3.78 20.70 -19.87
N VAL A 232 -2.73 21.46 -19.58
CA VAL A 232 -2.52 22.10 -18.27
C VAL A 232 -2.17 23.58 -18.40
N HIS A 233 -2.70 24.38 -17.47
CA HIS A 233 -2.24 25.73 -17.19
C HIS A 233 -1.19 25.67 -16.07
N TYR A 234 -0.16 26.48 -16.17
CA TYR A 234 0.95 26.48 -15.21
C TYR A 234 1.45 27.91 -14.91
N SER A 235 1.97 28.08 -13.71
CA SER A 235 2.56 29.36 -13.26
C SER A 235 4.02 29.57 -13.68
N GLY A 236 4.64 28.54 -14.25
CA GLY A 236 6.01 28.60 -14.76
C GLY A 236 6.58 27.19 -15.01
N LEU A 237 7.78 27.15 -15.60
CA LEU A 237 8.44 25.90 -15.99
C LEU A 237 9.92 25.89 -15.63
N TRP A 238 10.48 24.70 -15.44
CA TRP A 238 11.92 24.47 -15.31
C TRP A 238 12.55 23.97 -16.61
N THR A 239 13.82 24.27 -16.82
CA THR A 239 14.56 23.79 -18.00
C THR A 239 14.86 22.30 -17.96
N GLN A 240 14.88 21.68 -16.77
CA GLN A 240 15.25 20.29 -16.56
C GLN A 240 14.29 19.58 -15.61
N SER A 241 14.14 18.26 -15.76
CA SER A 241 13.31 17.42 -14.89
C SER A 241 13.82 17.34 -13.45
N ASN A 242 15.13 17.51 -13.23
CA ASN A 242 15.77 17.57 -11.91
C ASN A 242 16.67 18.80 -11.83
N GLY A 243 16.24 19.79 -11.04
CA GLY A 243 16.93 21.08 -10.98
C GLY A 243 16.63 21.96 -12.19
N GLY A 244 17.65 22.66 -12.71
CA GLY A 244 17.50 23.59 -13.81
C GLY A 244 17.01 24.99 -13.39
N ASN A 245 16.96 25.91 -14.35
CA ASN A 245 16.50 27.26 -14.14
C ASN A 245 14.97 27.32 -14.16
N TRP A 246 14.38 28.10 -13.27
CA TRP A 246 12.98 28.41 -13.22
C TRP A 246 12.65 29.61 -14.10
N TYR A 247 11.61 29.48 -14.91
CA TYR A 247 11.04 30.56 -15.71
C TYR A 247 9.58 30.77 -15.29
N PRO A 248 9.25 31.94 -14.72
CA PRO A 248 7.87 32.26 -14.36
C PRO A 248 7.03 32.48 -15.63
N LEU A 249 5.72 32.33 -15.50
CA LEU A 249 4.77 32.45 -16.60
C LEU A 249 4.93 33.75 -17.39
N SER A 250 5.27 34.85 -16.71
CA SER A 250 5.49 36.17 -17.35
C SER A 250 6.64 36.19 -18.35
N SER A 251 7.60 35.28 -18.23
CA SER A 251 8.77 35.16 -19.13
C SER A 251 8.55 34.13 -20.24
N LEU A 252 7.44 33.38 -20.22
CA LEU A 252 7.12 32.35 -21.19
C LEU A 252 6.19 32.87 -22.28
N ARG A 253 6.45 32.47 -23.54
CA ARG A 253 5.57 32.81 -24.68
C ARG A 253 4.28 32.00 -24.66
N VAL A 254 4.35 30.77 -24.18
CA VAL A 254 3.22 29.83 -24.09
C VAL A 254 2.83 29.68 -22.63
N LYS A 255 1.56 29.80 -22.32
CA LYS A 255 1.03 29.86 -20.94
C LYS A 255 0.31 28.60 -20.51
N GLU A 256 0.11 27.68 -21.42
CA GLU A 256 -0.57 26.39 -21.25
C GLU A 256 0.04 25.37 -22.21
N GLY A 257 -0.23 24.09 -22.04
CA GLY A 257 0.25 23.06 -22.96
C GLY A 257 -0.04 21.66 -22.48
N THR A 258 0.18 20.70 -23.37
CA THR A 258 -0.11 19.29 -23.11
C THR A 258 1.10 18.59 -22.49
N ILE A 259 0.88 17.76 -21.48
CA ILE A 259 1.91 16.89 -20.92
C ILE A 259 2.25 15.80 -21.93
N THR A 260 3.50 15.79 -22.39
CA THR A 260 3.98 14.83 -23.41
C THR A 260 4.82 13.71 -22.83
N LYS A 261 5.38 13.89 -21.61
CA LYS A 261 6.18 12.89 -20.92
C LYS A 261 6.04 13.01 -19.43
N VAL A 262 6.07 11.86 -18.73
CA VAL A 262 6.06 11.80 -17.26
C VAL A 262 7.25 10.95 -16.79
N ILE A 263 8.12 11.55 -15.95
CA ILE A 263 9.23 10.85 -15.28
C ILE A 263 8.91 10.73 -13.80
N LYS A 264 8.45 9.57 -13.36
CA LYS A 264 7.91 9.31 -12.01
C LYS A 264 8.85 9.66 -10.86
N THR A 265 10.16 9.62 -11.10
CA THR A 265 11.21 9.87 -10.09
C THR A 265 11.78 11.28 -10.13
N ALA A 266 11.36 12.11 -11.09
CA ALA A 266 11.91 13.45 -11.27
C ALA A 266 11.31 14.46 -10.29
N GLN A 267 12.08 15.52 -9.97
CA GLN A 267 11.64 16.64 -9.16
C GLN A 267 10.54 17.45 -9.84
N HIS A 268 10.61 17.56 -11.17
CA HIS A 268 9.64 18.16 -12.07
C HIS A 268 9.22 17.10 -13.08
N PRO A 269 8.21 16.27 -12.74
CA PRO A 269 7.94 15.04 -13.47
C PRO A 269 7.26 15.23 -14.84
N TYR A 270 6.66 16.36 -15.12
CA TYR A 270 5.84 16.58 -16.30
C TYR A 270 6.56 17.41 -17.34
N LEU A 271 6.85 16.82 -18.51
CA LEU A 271 7.33 17.56 -19.67
C LEU A 271 6.14 18.15 -20.44
N ILE A 272 6.15 19.46 -20.60
CA ILE A 272 5.15 20.18 -21.37
C ILE A 272 5.62 20.27 -22.80
N GLU A 273 4.73 20.00 -23.72
CA GLU A 273 4.84 20.01 -25.18
C GLU A 273 6.27 20.21 -25.75
N HIS A 274 6.68 19.35 -26.66
CA HIS A 274 7.90 19.49 -27.47
C HIS A 274 9.13 20.16 -26.77
N ASN A 275 9.34 19.84 -25.49
CA ASN A 275 10.44 20.37 -24.67
C ASN A 275 10.35 21.87 -24.29
N ILE A 276 9.16 22.46 -24.21
CA ILE A 276 8.98 23.83 -23.72
C ILE A 276 9.53 23.96 -22.30
N GLY A 277 9.30 22.95 -21.47
CA GLY A 277 9.85 22.90 -20.10
C GLY A 277 9.20 21.81 -19.22
N TRP A 278 9.64 21.75 -17.99
CA TRP A 278 9.22 20.75 -17.00
C TRP A 278 8.39 21.41 -15.91
N ALA A 279 7.34 20.72 -15.47
CA ALA A 279 6.41 21.13 -14.41
C ALA A 279 6.32 20.10 -13.29
N ASN A 280 5.80 20.51 -12.15
CA ASN A 280 5.40 19.64 -11.06
C ASN A 280 3.99 20.02 -10.55
N ASN A 281 3.44 19.24 -9.61
CA ASN A 281 2.09 19.46 -9.08
C ASN A 281 1.85 20.84 -8.44
N LYS A 282 2.93 21.57 -8.06
CA LYS A 282 2.81 22.87 -7.39
C LYS A 282 2.58 24.02 -8.36
N VAL A 283 3.07 23.86 -9.59
CA VAL A 283 3.01 24.90 -10.61
C VAL A 283 1.92 24.68 -11.64
N ILE A 284 1.34 23.51 -11.70
CA ILE A 284 0.14 23.24 -12.50
C ILE A 284 -1.07 23.71 -11.70
N GLU A 285 -1.77 24.70 -12.23
CA GLU A 285 -2.91 25.37 -11.59
C GLU A 285 -4.23 24.67 -11.92
N ASP A 286 -4.39 24.22 -13.15
CA ASP A 286 -5.57 23.51 -13.62
C ASP A 286 -5.18 22.49 -14.71
N ALA A 287 -5.97 21.43 -14.84
CA ALA A 287 -5.82 20.43 -15.89
C ALA A 287 -7.17 20.08 -16.50
N GLN A 288 -7.30 20.33 -17.77
CA GLN A 288 -8.38 19.76 -18.55
C GLN A 288 -7.99 18.32 -18.93
N LYS A 289 -8.76 17.36 -18.43
CA LYS A 289 -8.66 15.99 -18.93
C LYS A 289 -9.07 16.01 -20.40
N PRO A 290 -8.35 15.28 -21.28
CA PRO A 290 -8.78 15.16 -22.65
C PRO A 290 -10.23 14.67 -22.64
N SER A 291 -11.14 15.50 -23.12
CA SER A 291 -12.51 15.05 -23.41
C SER A 291 -12.37 13.92 -24.42
N ILE A 292 -13.12 12.82 -24.20
CA ILE A 292 -13.14 11.72 -25.16
C ILE A 292 -13.86 12.25 -26.40
N HIS A 293 -13.13 12.83 -27.34
CA HIS A 293 -13.67 13.41 -28.57
C HIS A 293 -13.89 12.37 -29.67
N PHE A 294 -13.42 11.12 -29.43
CA PHE A 294 -13.49 10.05 -30.42
C PHE A 294 -14.60 9.06 -30.04
N HIS A 295 -15.34 8.60 -31.07
CA HIS A 295 -16.52 7.76 -30.90
C HIS A 295 -16.41 6.45 -31.72
N VAL A 296 -17.14 5.43 -31.30
CA VAL A 296 -17.25 4.20 -32.09
C VAL A 296 -17.78 4.51 -33.47
N GLY A 297 -17.13 3.94 -34.49
CA GLY A 297 -17.43 4.17 -35.90
C GLY A 297 -16.61 5.26 -36.58
N GLU A 298 -15.89 6.07 -35.81
CA GLU A 298 -15.06 7.15 -36.35
C GLU A 298 -13.79 6.60 -36.99
N LEU A 299 -13.41 7.18 -38.13
CA LEU A 299 -12.18 6.87 -38.88
C LEU A 299 -11.06 7.81 -38.36
N VAL A 300 -9.96 7.24 -37.90
CA VAL A 300 -8.86 7.98 -37.30
C VAL A 300 -7.50 7.55 -37.83
N ARG A 301 -6.54 8.47 -37.87
CA ARG A 301 -5.11 8.14 -37.96
C ARG A 301 -4.55 7.96 -36.57
N PHE A 302 -3.46 7.21 -36.43
CA PHE A 302 -2.79 6.98 -35.16
C PHE A 302 -1.28 6.96 -35.31
N ASP A 303 -0.57 7.41 -34.26
CA ASP A 303 0.90 7.39 -34.19
C ASP A 303 1.46 6.07 -33.69
N GLY A 304 0.60 5.19 -33.22
CA GLY A 304 0.93 3.85 -32.75
C GLY A 304 -0.23 3.23 -31.96
N LEU A 305 -0.07 1.96 -31.62
CA LEU A 305 -1.09 1.19 -30.92
C LEU A 305 -0.46 0.32 -29.81
N TRP A 306 -1.24 0.08 -28.76
CA TRP A 306 -0.90 -0.88 -27.69
C TRP A 306 -1.62 -2.20 -27.90
N THR A 307 -1.04 -3.29 -27.41
CA THR A 307 -1.66 -4.63 -27.49
C THR A 307 -2.80 -4.83 -26.49
N ALA A 308 -2.91 -3.97 -25.46
CA ALA A 308 -3.97 -4.06 -24.45
C ALA A 308 -4.46 -2.66 -23.99
N SER A 309 -5.71 -2.59 -23.51
CA SER A 309 -6.36 -1.35 -23.06
C SER A 309 -5.74 -0.70 -21.83
N ASP A 310 -5.13 -1.48 -20.93
CA ASP A 310 -4.52 -1.01 -19.67
C ASP A 310 -3.02 -1.29 -19.56
N GLY A 311 -2.33 -1.44 -20.66
CA GLY A 311 -0.91 -1.74 -20.73
C GLY A 311 -0.53 -2.34 -22.07
N GLY A 312 0.32 -3.38 -22.03
CA GLY A 312 0.76 -4.07 -23.23
C GLY A 312 1.97 -3.42 -23.90
N ILE A 313 2.33 -3.96 -25.05
CA ILE A 313 3.47 -3.51 -25.86
C ILE A 313 2.99 -2.39 -26.77
N TRP A 314 3.77 -1.32 -26.87
CA TRP A 314 3.58 -0.23 -27.82
C TRP A 314 4.23 -0.54 -29.17
N TYR A 315 3.48 -0.38 -30.24
CA TYR A 315 3.96 -0.38 -31.62
C TYR A 315 3.77 1.01 -32.21
N SER A 316 4.88 1.65 -32.59
CA SER A 316 4.84 2.94 -33.26
C SER A 316 4.26 2.81 -34.66
N LYS A 317 3.83 3.94 -35.26
CA LYS A 317 3.29 3.97 -36.65
C LYS A 317 4.26 3.38 -37.68
N ASP A 318 5.57 3.46 -37.43
CA ASP A 318 6.58 2.96 -38.36
C ASP A 318 6.68 1.42 -38.32
N GLN A 319 6.25 0.80 -37.24
CA GLN A 319 6.18 -0.64 -37.04
C GLN A 319 4.83 -1.24 -37.49
N LEU A 320 3.83 -0.40 -37.80
CA LEU A 320 2.51 -0.81 -38.22
C LEU A 320 2.35 -0.70 -39.74
N LEU A 321 1.76 -1.72 -40.35
CA LEU A 321 1.43 -1.72 -41.78
C LEU A 321 0.26 -0.77 -42.09
N ILE A 322 -0.67 -0.64 -41.14
CA ILE A 322 -1.87 0.20 -41.24
C ILE A 322 -1.69 1.39 -40.32
N LYS A 323 -1.93 2.62 -40.80
CA LYS A 323 -1.72 3.87 -40.05
C LYS A 323 -3.03 4.64 -39.79
N SER A 324 -4.16 4.05 -40.20
CA SER A 324 -5.50 4.56 -39.91
C SER A 324 -6.48 3.41 -39.72
N GLY A 325 -7.60 3.66 -39.05
CA GLY A 325 -8.62 2.65 -38.84
C GLY A 325 -9.85 3.20 -38.14
N ARG A 326 -10.89 2.38 -38.03
CA ARG A 326 -12.11 2.75 -37.30
C ARG A 326 -12.00 2.39 -35.83
N ILE A 327 -12.49 3.26 -35.01
CA ILE A 327 -12.73 2.94 -33.58
C ILE A 327 -13.92 1.99 -33.52
N THR A 328 -13.68 0.79 -32.99
CA THR A 328 -14.69 -0.28 -32.91
C THR A 328 -15.21 -0.52 -31.50
N LYS A 329 -14.49 -0.03 -30.49
CA LYS A 329 -14.89 -0.12 -29.06
C LYS A 329 -14.26 0.99 -28.26
N VAL A 330 -14.99 1.49 -27.25
CA VAL A 330 -14.48 2.44 -26.24
C VAL A 330 -14.68 1.85 -24.85
N ILE A 331 -13.61 1.79 -24.05
CA ILE A 331 -13.65 1.37 -22.64
C ILE A 331 -13.35 2.60 -21.78
N LYS A 332 -14.39 3.15 -21.15
CA LYS A 332 -14.24 4.31 -20.25
C LYS A 332 -13.35 3.95 -19.06
N GLY A 333 -12.36 4.79 -18.78
CA GLY A 333 -11.44 4.61 -17.66
C GLY A 333 -10.19 3.78 -17.95
N ALA A 334 -10.09 3.12 -19.10
CA ALA A 334 -8.87 2.44 -19.52
C ALA A 334 -7.78 3.44 -19.92
N LYS A 335 -6.50 3.04 -19.82
CA LYS A 335 -5.35 3.86 -20.24
C LYS A 335 -5.35 4.13 -21.75
N HIS A 336 -5.76 3.12 -22.52
CA HIS A 336 -5.87 3.16 -23.98
C HIS A 336 -7.30 2.77 -24.35
N PRO A 337 -8.26 3.70 -24.26
CA PRO A 337 -9.68 3.38 -24.28
C PRO A 337 -10.23 2.96 -25.64
N PHE A 338 -9.53 3.26 -26.74
CA PHE A 338 -10.06 3.08 -28.09
C PHE A 338 -9.49 1.85 -28.77
N LEU A 339 -10.34 0.86 -29.07
CA LEU A 339 -9.98 -0.31 -29.88
C LEU A 339 -10.10 0.04 -31.35
N ILE A 340 -9.06 -0.23 -32.12
CA ILE A 340 -9.01 0.04 -33.55
C ILE A 340 -9.23 -1.26 -34.35
N ASN A 341 -10.08 -1.21 -35.35
CA ASN A 341 -10.37 -2.27 -36.35
C ASN A 341 -10.60 -3.66 -35.70
N ASN A 342 -11.42 -3.76 -34.64
CA ASN A 342 -11.80 -5.03 -33.99
C ASN A 342 -10.61 -5.89 -33.50
N GLY A 343 -9.48 -5.29 -33.16
CA GLY A 343 -8.36 -6.05 -32.63
C GLY A 343 -6.99 -5.69 -33.22
N LEU A 344 -6.91 -4.67 -34.08
CA LEU A 344 -5.61 -4.19 -34.58
C LEU A 344 -4.75 -3.68 -33.41
N GLY A 345 -5.36 -3.04 -32.41
CA GLY A 345 -4.71 -2.57 -31.21
C GLY A 345 -5.54 -1.52 -30.49
N TRP A 346 -5.02 -1.04 -29.38
CA TRP A 346 -5.63 -0.05 -28.50
C TRP A 346 -4.92 1.30 -28.62
N ALA A 347 -5.66 2.39 -28.53
CA ALA A 347 -5.13 3.75 -28.59
C ALA A 347 -5.65 4.61 -27.45
N SER A 348 -4.86 5.59 -27.01
CA SER A 348 -5.29 6.71 -26.20
C SER A 348 -5.67 7.90 -27.10
N ALA A 349 -6.43 8.86 -26.59
CA ALA A 349 -6.76 10.08 -27.34
C ALA A 349 -5.51 10.84 -27.79
N ALA A 350 -4.42 10.77 -27.05
CA ALA A 350 -3.16 11.47 -27.34
C ALA A 350 -2.44 11.01 -28.61
N VAL A 351 -2.76 9.81 -29.14
CA VAL A 351 -2.14 9.24 -30.33
C VAL A 351 -3.11 9.12 -31.50
N LEU A 352 -4.35 9.59 -31.34
CA LEU A 352 -5.39 9.60 -32.35
C LEU A 352 -5.52 10.98 -33.01
N HIS A 353 -5.74 10.99 -34.29
CA HIS A 353 -5.96 12.19 -35.08
C HIS A 353 -7.20 12.00 -35.98
N HIS A 354 -8.05 12.99 -36.04
CA HIS A 354 -9.16 13.02 -37.00
C HIS A 354 -8.63 12.98 -38.45
N ILE A 355 -9.36 12.33 -39.34
CA ILE A 355 -9.05 12.27 -40.76
C ILE A 355 -9.91 13.29 -41.49
#